data_7a5b6d7f3c31e815ea8c9ba69207068c
#
_entry.id   7a5b6d7f3c31e815ea8c9ba69207068c
#
_cell.length_a   1.000
_cell.length_b   1.000
_cell.length_c   1.000
_cell.angle_alpha   90.00
_cell.angle_beta   90.00
_cell.angle_gamma   90.00
#
_symmetry.space_group_name_H-M   'P 1'
#
loop_
_entity.id
_entity.type
_entity.pdbx_description
1 polymer ?
#
loop_
_entity_poly.entity_id
_entity_poly.type
_entity_poly.pdbx_seq_one_letter_code
_entity_poly.pdbx_strand_id
1 'polypeptide(L)'
;MRVILFGATGMVGQGVRRECVLDPEVEAVLEVVRRASAPALGQPGEKVRELVTDNFYDFSAVENAFAGYDACFFSLGVSSVGMKEAEYRRVTVDITLAAARAVLRAGVATFVYVSGAGTDANGRAMWARVKGETENALLGMGFQAAYMFRPGLIVPMAGIRSKTAVYQAVYSALRPVLPLLQRMFPKHITTTGQVGRAMLAVARHGYPKQVLEAADIASF
;
A
#
# COMPACT_ATOMS: atom_id res chain seq x y z
N MET A 1 -16.35 -7.71 3.74
CA MET A 1 -15.06 -7.91 3.04
C MET A 1 -13.94 -8.06 4.05
N ARG A 2 -13.03 -9.01 3.83
CA ARG A 2 -11.87 -9.30 4.70
C ARG A 2 -10.59 -8.90 3.96
N VAL A 3 -9.72 -8.11 4.60
CA VAL A 3 -8.55 -7.49 3.95
C VAL A 3 -7.25 -7.92 4.63
N ILE A 4 -6.24 -8.28 3.85
CA ILE A 4 -4.85 -8.42 4.29
C ILE A 4 -4.14 -7.10 4.01
N LEU A 5 -3.44 -6.55 5.00
CA LEU A 5 -2.71 -5.29 4.87
C LEU A 5 -1.23 -5.47 5.17
N PHE A 6 -0.39 -5.28 4.15
CA PHE A 6 1.05 -5.16 4.29
C PHE A 6 1.43 -3.68 4.40
N GLY A 7 2.33 -3.37 5.33
CA GLY A 7 2.82 -2.01 5.52
C GLY A 7 1.94 -1.11 6.39
N ALA A 8 1.05 -1.67 7.22
CA ALA A 8 0.14 -0.97 8.12
C ALA A 8 0.80 0.13 8.98
N THR A 9 2.08 -0.04 9.33
CA THR A 9 2.84 0.92 10.15
C THR A 9 3.47 2.06 9.36
N GLY A 10 3.43 2.02 8.02
CA GLY A 10 3.87 3.09 7.12
C GLY A 10 2.84 4.22 7.01
N MET A 11 3.23 5.38 6.47
CA MET A 11 2.35 6.54 6.31
C MET A 11 1.08 6.21 5.50
N VAL A 12 1.24 5.56 4.36
CA VAL A 12 0.11 5.14 3.51
C VAL A 12 -0.70 4.06 4.20
N GLY A 13 -0.04 3.03 4.74
CA GLY A 13 -0.70 1.92 5.41
C GLY A 13 -1.54 2.33 6.62
N GLN A 14 -1.11 3.32 7.40
CA GLN A 14 -1.91 3.88 8.49
C GLN A 14 -3.22 4.50 7.96
N GLY A 15 -3.18 5.21 6.82
CA GLY A 15 -4.38 5.74 6.19
C GLY A 15 -5.29 4.64 5.66
N VAL A 16 -4.74 3.64 4.98
CA VAL A 16 -5.49 2.48 4.49
C VAL A 16 -6.14 1.73 5.66
N ARG A 17 -5.38 1.44 6.73
CA ARG A 17 -5.89 0.84 7.96
C ARG A 17 -7.08 1.59 8.52
N ARG A 18 -6.93 2.92 8.64
CA ARG A 18 -7.99 3.79 9.17
C ARG A 18 -9.28 3.67 8.35
N GLU A 19 -9.18 3.75 7.04
CA GLU A 19 -10.36 3.62 6.17
C GLU A 19 -10.98 2.20 6.26
N CYS A 20 -10.16 1.14 6.33
CA CYS A 20 -10.67 -0.21 6.56
C CYS A 20 -11.42 -0.36 7.90
N VAL A 21 -10.91 0.25 8.97
CA VAL A 21 -11.57 0.19 10.29
C VAL A 21 -12.88 0.97 10.31
N LEU A 22 -12.93 2.13 9.66
CA LEU A 22 -14.12 2.98 9.60
C LEU A 22 -15.22 2.44 8.67
N ASP A 23 -14.85 1.62 7.72
CA ASP A 23 -15.78 1.09 6.73
C ASP A 23 -16.63 -0.06 7.33
N PRO A 24 -17.98 0.07 7.38
CA PRO A 24 -18.83 -0.94 7.99
C PRO A 24 -18.86 -2.27 7.22
N GLU A 25 -18.54 -2.26 5.93
CA GLU A 25 -18.52 -3.47 5.10
C GLU A 25 -17.19 -4.25 5.20
N VAL A 26 -16.18 -3.69 5.88
CA VAL A 26 -14.96 -4.43 6.23
C VAL A 26 -15.18 -5.16 7.54
N GLU A 27 -15.12 -6.48 7.48
CA GLU A 27 -15.35 -7.37 8.62
C GLU A 27 -14.06 -7.67 9.39
N ALA A 28 -12.94 -7.81 8.67
CA ALA A 28 -11.66 -8.14 9.27
C ALA A 28 -10.49 -7.52 8.49
N VAL A 29 -9.46 -7.13 9.22
CA VAL A 29 -8.17 -6.66 8.69
C VAL A 29 -7.06 -7.50 9.32
N LEU A 30 -6.27 -8.19 8.51
CA LEU A 30 -5.06 -8.89 8.92
C LEU A 30 -3.84 -8.05 8.58
N GLU A 31 -3.22 -7.47 9.59
CA GLU A 31 -1.99 -6.71 9.42
C GLU A 31 -0.78 -7.64 9.47
N VAL A 32 -0.02 -7.71 8.38
CA VAL A 32 1.22 -8.49 8.35
C VAL A 32 2.38 -7.60 8.79
N VAL A 33 2.95 -7.90 9.94
CA VAL A 33 3.93 -7.06 10.62
C VAL A 33 5.18 -7.84 11.04
N ARG A 34 6.34 -7.16 11.09
CA ARG A 34 7.59 -7.77 11.56
C ARG A 34 7.68 -7.88 13.07
N ARG A 35 6.99 -7.03 13.78
CA ARG A 35 6.94 -6.98 15.25
C ARG A 35 5.55 -6.54 15.65
N ALA A 36 5.02 -7.13 16.70
CA ALA A 36 3.75 -6.72 17.25
C ALA A 36 3.76 -5.22 17.59
N SER A 37 2.65 -4.55 17.30
CA SER A 37 2.48 -3.15 17.68
C SER A 37 2.35 -3.03 19.18
N ALA A 38 2.97 -2.02 19.78
CA ALA A 38 2.72 -1.71 21.18
C ALA A 38 1.24 -1.33 21.36
N PRO A 39 0.59 -1.70 22.49
CA PRO A 39 -0.85 -1.47 22.72
C PRO A 39 -1.30 -0.01 22.64
N ALA A 40 -0.38 0.93 22.60
CA ALA A 40 -0.63 2.37 22.71
C ALA A 40 -1.05 3.09 21.40
N LEU A 41 -1.12 2.42 20.28
CA LEU A 41 -1.57 3.03 19.01
C LEU A 41 -3.03 2.67 18.69
N GLY A 42 -3.94 3.15 19.55
CA GLY A 42 -5.39 2.94 19.39
C GLY A 42 -5.72 1.45 19.50
N GLN A 43 -6.60 1.08 20.41
CA GLN A 43 -7.01 -0.32 20.52
C GLN A 43 -7.34 -0.84 19.12
N PRO A 44 -6.76 -1.97 18.67
CA PRO A 44 -7.25 -2.62 17.48
C PRO A 44 -8.74 -2.83 17.72
N GLY A 45 -9.60 -2.19 16.94
CA GLY A 45 -11.01 -2.54 16.97
C GLY A 45 -11.11 -4.04 16.78
N GLU A 46 -12.19 -4.68 17.17
CA GLU A 46 -12.42 -6.13 17.03
C GLU A 46 -12.12 -6.67 15.61
N LYS A 47 -12.09 -5.77 14.61
CA LYS A 47 -11.81 -6.09 13.21
C LYS A 47 -10.33 -6.33 12.87
N VAL A 48 -9.38 -5.81 13.66
CA VAL A 48 -7.95 -5.83 13.32
C VAL A 48 -7.23 -6.93 14.07
N ARG A 49 -6.47 -7.75 13.35
CA ARG A 49 -5.57 -8.77 13.90
C ARG A 49 -4.19 -8.60 13.30
N GLU A 50 -3.16 -8.88 14.07
CA GLU A 50 -1.78 -8.88 13.62
C GLU A 50 -1.28 -10.30 13.37
N LEU A 51 -0.64 -10.50 12.22
CA LEU A 51 0.17 -11.66 11.89
C LEU A 51 1.64 -11.24 11.98
N VAL A 52 2.32 -11.71 13.00
CA VAL A 52 3.74 -11.38 13.20
C VAL A 52 4.59 -12.43 12.49
N THR A 53 5.44 -11.97 11.57
CA THR A 53 6.47 -12.79 10.91
C THR A 53 7.72 -11.95 10.68
N ASP A 54 8.89 -12.52 10.90
CA ASP A 54 10.18 -11.85 10.69
C ASP A 54 10.71 -12.05 9.26
N ASN A 55 10.28 -13.12 8.58
CA ASN A 55 10.70 -13.43 7.23
C ASN A 55 9.68 -12.94 6.19
N PHE A 56 9.95 -11.79 5.57
CA PHE A 56 9.13 -11.23 4.51
C PHE A 56 9.49 -11.74 3.10
N TYR A 57 10.49 -12.61 3.01
CA TYR A 57 10.89 -13.25 1.75
C TYR A 57 10.25 -14.63 1.54
N ASP A 58 9.68 -15.19 2.61
CA ASP A 58 8.98 -16.47 2.56
C ASP A 58 7.84 -16.49 3.59
N PHE A 59 6.63 -16.69 3.11
CA PHE A 59 5.41 -16.73 3.92
C PHE A 59 4.87 -18.15 4.08
N SER A 60 5.59 -19.19 3.65
CA SER A 60 5.10 -20.58 3.66
C SER A 60 4.64 -21.03 5.05
N ALA A 61 5.35 -20.63 6.11
CA ALA A 61 5.01 -20.97 7.49
C ALA A 61 3.70 -20.33 8.00
N VAL A 62 3.25 -19.25 7.38
CA VAL A 62 2.08 -18.46 7.82
C VAL A 62 0.99 -18.32 6.74
N GLU A 63 1.18 -18.94 5.58
CA GLU A 63 0.31 -18.81 4.41
C GLU A 63 -1.15 -19.18 4.71
N ASN A 64 -1.38 -20.19 5.54
CA ASN A 64 -2.72 -20.61 5.95
C ASN A 64 -3.53 -19.49 6.63
N ALA A 65 -2.85 -18.48 7.24
CA ALA A 65 -3.52 -17.35 7.85
C ALA A 65 -4.15 -16.40 6.83
N PHE A 66 -3.78 -16.50 5.55
CA PHE A 66 -4.33 -15.68 4.47
C PHE A 66 -5.63 -16.25 3.88
N ALA A 67 -5.94 -17.50 4.18
CA ALA A 67 -7.13 -18.15 3.63
C ALA A 67 -8.43 -17.45 4.07
N GLY A 68 -9.37 -17.31 3.14
CA GLY A 68 -10.67 -16.68 3.37
C GLY A 68 -10.63 -15.14 3.46
N TYR A 69 -9.55 -14.50 3.01
CA TYR A 69 -9.50 -13.07 2.76
C TYR A 69 -9.81 -12.77 1.29
N ASP A 70 -10.47 -11.62 1.05
CA ASP A 70 -10.96 -11.23 -0.27
C ASP A 70 -9.91 -10.43 -1.06
N ALA A 71 -9.19 -9.56 -0.35
CA ALA A 71 -8.24 -8.64 -0.95
C ALA A 71 -6.95 -8.48 -0.13
N CYS A 72 -5.84 -8.27 -0.84
CA CYS A 72 -4.55 -7.90 -0.25
C CYS A 72 -4.21 -6.46 -0.66
N PHE A 73 -4.03 -5.59 0.33
CA PHE A 73 -3.57 -4.21 0.17
C PHE A 73 -2.09 -4.11 0.53
N PHE A 74 -1.25 -3.94 -0.47
CA PHE A 74 0.18 -3.91 -0.29
C PHE A 74 0.71 -2.48 -0.36
N SER A 75 0.90 -1.87 0.80
CA SER A 75 1.43 -0.51 0.97
C SER A 75 2.83 -0.49 1.61
N LEU A 76 3.49 -1.66 1.68
CA LEU A 76 4.86 -1.75 2.14
C LEU A 76 5.81 -1.21 1.06
N GLY A 77 6.68 -0.30 1.45
CA GLY A 77 7.68 0.24 0.56
C GLY A 77 8.73 1.06 1.32
N VAL A 78 9.87 1.27 0.67
CA VAL A 78 10.98 2.07 1.19
C VAL A 78 11.33 3.17 0.18
N SER A 79 11.98 4.22 0.66
CA SER A 79 12.59 5.22 -0.22
C SER A 79 13.82 4.62 -0.90
N SER A 80 13.98 4.89 -2.19
CA SER A 80 15.18 4.50 -2.96
C SER A 80 16.39 5.40 -2.70
N VAL A 81 16.19 6.51 -1.99
CA VAL A 81 17.25 7.49 -1.73
C VAL A 81 18.39 6.85 -0.94
N GLY A 82 19.59 6.91 -1.51
CA GLY A 82 20.80 6.33 -0.92
C GLY A 82 20.94 4.81 -1.03
N MET A 83 19.99 4.12 -1.68
CA MET A 83 20.06 2.68 -1.88
C MET A 83 20.68 2.31 -3.23
N LYS A 84 21.46 1.23 -3.25
CA LYS A 84 21.90 0.57 -4.48
C LYS A 84 20.71 -0.20 -5.11
N GLU A 85 20.74 -0.34 -6.43
CA GLU A 85 19.64 -1.01 -7.15
C GLU A 85 19.36 -2.43 -6.63
N ALA A 86 20.40 -3.22 -6.38
CA ALA A 86 20.24 -4.58 -5.87
C ALA A 86 19.51 -4.63 -4.51
N GLU A 87 19.84 -3.70 -3.60
CA GLU A 87 19.18 -3.60 -2.30
C GLU A 87 17.71 -3.15 -2.43
N TYR A 88 17.47 -2.16 -3.31
CA TYR A 88 16.13 -1.67 -3.55
C TYR A 88 15.25 -2.72 -4.20
N ARG A 89 15.78 -3.49 -5.17
CA ARG A 89 15.10 -4.64 -5.79
C ARG A 89 14.71 -5.68 -4.75
N ARG A 90 15.65 -6.05 -3.89
CA ARG A 90 15.40 -7.04 -2.85
C ARG A 90 14.20 -6.68 -1.96
N VAL A 91 14.08 -5.42 -1.56
CA VAL A 91 12.95 -4.98 -0.72
C VAL A 91 11.68 -4.73 -1.54
N THR A 92 11.81 -4.21 -2.76
CA THR A 92 10.64 -3.80 -3.56
C THR A 92 10.08 -4.96 -4.38
N VAL A 93 10.94 -5.75 -5.05
CA VAL A 93 10.50 -6.86 -5.91
C VAL A 93 10.30 -8.13 -5.08
N ASP A 94 11.36 -8.59 -4.40
CA ASP A 94 11.36 -9.94 -3.83
C ASP A 94 10.31 -10.07 -2.73
N ILE A 95 10.23 -9.10 -1.81
CA ILE A 95 9.21 -9.11 -0.75
C ILE A 95 7.80 -9.02 -1.33
N THR A 96 7.58 -8.12 -2.29
CA THR A 96 6.24 -7.94 -2.88
C THR A 96 5.79 -9.21 -3.60
N LEU A 97 6.66 -9.83 -4.39
CA LEU A 97 6.31 -11.05 -5.12
C LEU A 97 6.19 -12.26 -4.21
N ALA A 98 6.97 -12.35 -3.12
CA ALA A 98 6.81 -13.39 -2.11
C ALA A 98 5.43 -13.29 -1.45
N ALA A 99 5.04 -12.10 -1.00
CA ALA A 99 3.72 -11.86 -0.43
C ALA A 99 2.59 -12.14 -1.44
N ALA A 100 2.72 -11.64 -2.68
CA ALA A 100 1.72 -11.83 -3.72
C ALA A 100 1.51 -13.32 -4.04
N ARG A 101 2.59 -14.10 -4.17
CA ARG A 101 2.47 -15.56 -4.40
C ARG A 101 1.78 -16.27 -3.24
N ALA A 102 2.10 -15.92 -2.00
CA ALA A 102 1.51 -16.53 -0.82
C ALA A 102 0.00 -16.25 -0.74
N VAL A 103 -0.42 -14.98 -0.88
CA VAL A 103 -1.85 -14.64 -0.84
C VAL A 103 -2.61 -15.21 -2.04
N LEU A 104 -1.98 -15.30 -3.21
CA LEU A 104 -2.59 -15.94 -4.40
C LEU A 104 -2.85 -17.44 -4.16
N ARG A 105 -1.85 -18.17 -3.61
CA ARG A 105 -2.02 -19.59 -3.27
C ARG A 105 -3.09 -19.81 -2.20
N ALA A 106 -3.26 -18.85 -1.28
CA ALA A 106 -4.32 -18.89 -0.27
C ALA A 106 -5.72 -18.55 -0.83
N GLY A 107 -5.83 -18.25 -2.13
CA GLY A 107 -7.10 -17.99 -2.81
C GLY A 107 -7.59 -16.54 -2.74
N VAL A 108 -6.74 -15.59 -2.36
CA VAL A 108 -7.09 -14.16 -2.35
C VAL A 108 -7.29 -13.68 -3.79
N ALA A 109 -8.47 -13.14 -4.07
CA ALA A 109 -8.88 -12.79 -5.43
C ALA A 109 -8.26 -11.47 -5.94
N THR A 110 -8.13 -10.47 -5.05
CA THR A 110 -7.72 -9.11 -5.43
C THR A 110 -6.39 -8.72 -4.78
N PHE A 111 -5.48 -8.16 -5.60
CA PHE A 111 -4.21 -7.59 -5.10
C PHE A 111 -4.09 -6.12 -5.50
N VAL A 112 -3.89 -5.23 -4.53
CA VAL A 112 -3.70 -3.79 -4.77
C VAL A 112 -2.31 -3.38 -4.28
N TYR A 113 -1.47 -2.94 -5.21
CA TYR A 113 -0.09 -2.55 -4.95
C TYR A 113 0.10 -1.03 -4.99
N VAL A 114 0.70 -0.45 -3.96
CA VAL A 114 1.07 0.97 -3.96
C VAL A 114 2.44 1.15 -4.59
N SER A 115 2.42 1.61 -5.83
CA SER A 115 3.59 1.96 -6.62
C SER A 115 3.95 3.46 -6.43
N GLY A 116 3.94 4.25 -7.50
CA GLY A 116 4.19 5.69 -7.46
C GLY A 116 4.06 6.34 -8.82
N ALA A 117 3.69 7.60 -8.85
CA ALA A 117 3.63 8.38 -10.09
C ALA A 117 5.00 8.39 -10.79
N GLY A 118 5.01 8.20 -12.10
CA GLY A 118 6.25 8.09 -12.89
C GLY A 118 6.91 6.70 -12.87
N THR A 119 6.23 5.67 -12.34
CA THR A 119 6.67 4.28 -12.49
C THR A 119 6.70 3.88 -13.96
N ASP A 120 7.83 3.36 -14.42
CA ASP A 120 8.05 2.95 -15.81
C ASP A 120 9.17 1.90 -15.87
N ALA A 121 8.82 0.68 -16.32
CA ALA A 121 9.78 -0.42 -16.45
C ALA A 121 10.95 -0.13 -17.41
N ASN A 122 10.77 0.80 -18.36
CA ASN A 122 11.79 1.25 -19.31
C ASN A 122 12.39 2.62 -18.92
N GLY A 123 12.02 3.16 -17.76
CA GLY A 123 12.40 4.49 -17.31
C GLY A 123 13.90 4.61 -16.99
N ARG A 124 14.43 5.83 -17.04
CA ARG A 124 15.84 6.11 -16.70
C ARG A 124 16.12 6.02 -15.20
N ALA A 125 15.14 6.38 -14.37
CA ALA A 125 15.29 6.36 -12.92
C ALA A 125 15.23 4.91 -12.40
N MET A 126 16.20 4.53 -11.58
CA MET A 126 16.31 3.18 -11.02
C MET A 126 15.03 2.73 -10.31
N TRP A 127 14.49 3.59 -9.44
CA TRP A 127 13.28 3.27 -8.69
C TRP A 127 12.05 3.06 -9.59
N ALA A 128 11.95 3.82 -10.69
CA ALA A 128 10.84 3.72 -11.62
C ALA A 128 10.88 2.39 -12.37
N ARG A 129 12.08 1.95 -12.81
CA ARG A 129 12.27 0.65 -13.46
C ARG A 129 11.89 -0.50 -12.53
N VAL A 130 12.44 -0.50 -11.32
CA VAL A 130 12.22 -1.57 -10.33
C VAL A 130 10.74 -1.69 -9.96
N LYS A 131 10.06 -0.55 -9.76
CA LYS A 131 8.62 -0.57 -9.51
C LYS A 131 7.82 -1.01 -10.74
N GLY A 132 8.19 -0.57 -11.93
CA GLY A 132 7.53 -0.98 -13.18
C GLY A 132 7.66 -2.48 -13.45
N GLU A 133 8.82 -3.07 -13.20
CA GLU A 133 9.00 -4.52 -13.26
C GLU A 133 8.13 -5.25 -12.23
N THR A 134 8.00 -4.70 -11.02
CA THR A 134 7.12 -5.25 -9.98
C THR A 134 5.66 -5.20 -10.42
N GLU A 135 5.20 -4.08 -10.97
CA GLU A 135 3.85 -3.95 -11.52
C GLU A 135 3.57 -4.98 -12.62
N ASN A 136 4.48 -5.10 -13.59
CA ASN A 136 4.34 -6.06 -14.69
C ASN A 136 4.26 -7.52 -14.18
N ALA A 137 5.09 -7.87 -13.19
CA ALA A 137 5.05 -9.19 -12.58
C ALA A 137 3.73 -9.47 -11.85
N LEU A 138 3.19 -8.49 -11.12
CA LEU A 138 1.91 -8.61 -10.41
C LEU A 138 0.73 -8.72 -11.39
N LEU A 139 0.71 -7.93 -12.46
CA LEU A 139 -0.32 -7.96 -13.50
C LEU A 139 -0.34 -9.32 -14.23
N GLY A 140 0.81 -9.95 -14.41
CA GLY A 140 0.94 -11.28 -15.02
C GLY A 140 0.78 -12.46 -14.08
N MET A 141 0.55 -12.24 -12.76
CA MET A 141 0.60 -13.33 -11.77
C MET A 141 -0.64 -14.21 -11.72
N GLY A 142 -1.78 -13.75 -12.27
CA GLY A 142 -3.02 -14.55 -12.35
C GLY A 142 -4.04 -14.28 -11.24
N PHE A 143 -3.98 -13.15 -10.55
CA PHE A 143 -5.08 -12.68 -9.69
C PHE A 143 -6.35 -12.44 -10.53
N GLN A 144 -7.53 -12.61 -9.94
CA GLN A 144 -8.78 -12.21 -10.59
C GLN A 144 -8.80 -10.72 -10.88
N ALA A 145 -8.24 -9.92 -9.95
CA ALA A 145 -8.06 -8.49 -10.10
C ALA A 145 -6.72 -8.04 -9.48
N ALA A 146 -5.89 -7.35 -10.28
CA ALA A 146 -4.66 -6.74 -9.81
C ALA A 146 -4.64 -5.26 -10.18
N TYR A 147 -4.44 -4.38 -9.19
CA TYR A 147 -4.46 -2.94 -9.36
C TYR A 147 -3.15 -2.31 -8.90
N MET A 148 -2.55 -1.51 -9.78
CA MET A 148 -1.31 -0.78 -9.54
C MET A 148 -1.66 0.69 -9.25
N PHE A 149 -1.50 1.11 -8.02
CA PHE A 149 -1.78 2.47 -7.58
C PHE A 149 -0.52 3.32 -7.72
N ARG A 150 -0.60 4.36 -8.54
CA ARG A 150 0.48 5.34 -8.76
C ARG A 150 0.12 6.71 -8.18
N PRO A 151 0.01 6.82 -6.85
CA PRO A 151 -0.26 8.11 -6.22
C PRO A 151 0.87 9.08 -6.51
N GLY A 152 0.52 10.36 -6.70
CA GLY A 152 1.48 11.45 -6.75
C GLY A 152 1.98 11.82 -5.35
N LEU A 153 1.94 13.10 -5.00
CA LEU A 153 2.22 13.53 -3.64
C LEU A 153 1.09 13.06 -2.70
N ILE A 154 1.44 12.27 -1.69
CA ILE A 154 0.46 11.77 -0.70
C ILE A 154 0.55 12.61 0.56
N VAL A 155 -0.51 13.32 0.90
CA VAL A 155 -0.59 14.12 2.13
C VAL A 155 -1.12 13.23 3.27
N PRO A 156 -0.37 13.11 4.38
CA PRO A 156 -0.84 12.37 5.53
C PRO A 156 -2.03 13.08 6.19
N MET A 157 -3.05 12.31 6.56
CA MET A 157 -4.15 12.83 7.37
C MET A 157 -3.69 13.15 8.79
N ALA A 158 -4.49 13.95 9.53
CA ALA A 158 -4.18 14.30 10.91
C ALA A 158 -3.92 13.05 11.78
N GLY A 159 -2.85 13.09 12.56
CA GLY A 159 -2.41 11.96 13.41
C GLY A 159 -1.50 10.93 12.72
N ILE A 160 -1.40 10.94 11.39
CA ILE A 160 -0.53 10.04 10.64
C ILE A 160 0.85 10.68 10.48
N ARG A 161 1.90 9.93 10.81
CA ARG A 161 3.30 10.40 10.71
C ARG A 161 4.11 9.51 9.77
N SER A 162 4.99 10.15 8.98
CA SER A 162 6.02 9.42 8.23
C SER A 162 7.12 8.96 9.18
N LYS A 163 7.58 7.71 9.02
CA LYS A 163 8.76 7.22 9.76
C LYS A 163 10.08 7.76 9.19
N THR A 164 10.07 8.32 7.98
CA THR A 164 11.25 8.88 7.32
C THR A 164 11.38 10.35 7.70
N ALA A 165 12.44 10.72 8.43
CA ALA A 165 12.68 12.07 8.94
C ALA A 165 12.65 13.14 7.84
N VAL A 166 13.19 12.85 6.66
CA VAL A 166 13.19 13.76 5.51
C VAL A 166 11.76 14.09 5.06
N TYR A 167 10.91 13.07 4.90
CA TYR A 167 9.51 13.30 4.53
C TYR A 167 8.76 14.04 5.62
N GLN A 168 9.03 13.73 6.89
CA GLN A 168 8.44 14.44 8.03
C GLN A 168 8.80 15.94 7.99
N ALA A 169 10.05 16.28 7.73
CA ALA A 169 10.52 17.66 7.63
C ALA A 169 9.86 18.40 6.44
N VAL A 170 9.83 17.76 5.27
CA VAL A 170 9.18 18.32 4.06
C VAL A 170 7.69 18.57 4.30
N TYR A 171 6.95 17.62 4.86
CA TYR A 171 5.53 17.81 5.16
C TYR A 171 5.29 18.88 6.22
N SER A 172 6.17 18.99 7.22
CA SER A 172 6.06 20.04 8.24
C SER A 172 6.27 21.42 7.64
N ALA A 173 7.23 21.57 6.74
CA ALA A 173 7.51 22.83 6.05
C ALA A 173 6.38 23.23 5.07
N LEU A 174 5.81 22.24 4.36
CA LEU A 174 4.75 22.46 3.38
C LEU A 174 3.35 22.59 4.00
N ARG A 175 3.19 22.22 5.28
CA ARG A 175 1.88 22.16 5.96
C ARG A 175 0.99 23.38 5.74
N PRO A 176 1.48 24.64 5.84
CA PRO A 176 0.64 25.83 5.64
C PRO A 176 0.15 26.01 4.21
N VAL A 177 0.89 25.51 3.22
CA VAL A 177 0.57 25.67 1.79
C VAL A 177 -0.10 24.44 1.17
N LEU A 178 -0.08 23.29 1.86
CA LEU A 178 -0.69 22.05 1.37
C LEU A 178 -2.16 22.18 0.97
N PRO A 179 -3.05 22.86 1.74
CA PRO A 179 -4.45 23.01 1.35
C PRO A 179 -4.61 23.81 0.05
N LEU A 180 -3.77 24.82 -0.16
CA LEU A 180 -3.77 25.59 -1.40
C LEU A 180 -3.27 24.75 -2.58
N LEU A 181 -2.19 24.01 -2.39
CA LEU A 181 -1.64 23.10 -3.41
C LEU A 181 -2.64 22.00 -3.78
N GLN A 182 -3.35 21.41 -2.82
CA GLN A 182 -4.40 20.44 -3.09
C GLN A 182 -5.54 21.05 -3.93
N ARG A 183 -5.90 22.29 -3.65
CA ARG A 183 -6.93 22.99 -4.43
C ARG A 183 -6.47 23.34 -5.85
N MET A 184 -5.19 23.67 -6.02
CA MET A 184 -4.62 24.02 -7.33
C MET A 184 -4.28 22.79 -8.18
N PHE A 185 -3.86 21.68 -7.55
CA PHE A 185 -3.41 20.47 -8.22
C PHE A 185 -4.12 19.21 -7.71
N PRO A 186 -5.47 19.17 -7.71
CA PRO A 186 -6.24 18.06 -7.13
C PRO A 186 -5.94 16.71 -7.79
N LYS A 187 -5.55 16.72 -9.06
CA LYS A 187 -5.23 15.50 -9.83
C LYS A 187 -3.83 14.91 -9.53
N HIS A 188 -2.98 15.61 -8.79
CA HIS A 188 -1.60 15.21 -8.51
C HIS A 188 -1.31 15.00 -7.03
N ILE A 189 -2.23 15.44 -6.18
CA ILE A 189 -2.08 15.38 -4.73
C ILE A 189 -3.23 14.56 -4.16
N THR A 190 -2.90 13.46 -3.51
CA THR A 190 -3.87 12.60 -2.83
C THR A 190 -3.65 12.64 -1.33
N THR A 191 -4.63 12.22 -0.55
CA THR A 191 -4.48 12.00 0.89
C THR A 191 -4.32 10.51 1.17
N THR A 192 -3.75 10.16 2.33
CA THR A 192 -3.68 8.76 2.76
C THR A 192 -5.08 8.12 2.90
N GLY A 193 -6.11 8.92 3.24
CA GLY A 193 -7.49 8.46 3.27
C GLY A 193 -8.06 8.20 1.88
N GLN A 194 -7.83 9.09 0.90
CA GLN A 194 -8.26 8.84 -0.49
C GLN A 194 -7.66 7.55 -1.05
N VAL A 195 -6.36 7.30 -0.78
CA VAL A 195 -5.73 6.02 -1.18
C VAL A 195 -6.46 4.84 -0.56
N GLY A 196 -6.78 4.90 0.74
CA GLY A 196 -7.52 3.84 1.44
C GLY A 196 -8.91 3.61 0.86
N ARG A 197 -9.71 4.68 0.66
CA ARG A 197 -11.04 4.58 0.05
C ARG A 197 -10.99 4.03 -1.38
N ALA A 198 -10.05 4.51 -2.19
CA ALA A 198 -9.85 4.00 -3.54
C ALA A 198 -9.53 2.49 -3.55
N MET A 199 -8.64 2.03 -2.64
CA MET A 199 -8.33 0.61 -2.51
C MET A 199 -9.56 -0.23 -2.15
N LEU A 200 -10.37 0.24 -1.21
CA LEU A 200 -11.62 -0.41 -0.82
C LEU A 200 -12.61 -0.46 -1.99
N ALA A 201 -12.79 0.65 -2.69
CA ALA A 201 -13.71 0.75 -3.81
C ALA A 201 -13.32 -0.17 -4.97
N VAL A 202 -12.04 -0.19 -5.39
CA VAL A 202 -11.61 -1.08 -6.48
C VAL A 202 -11.65 -2.55 -6.11
N ALA A 203 -11.43 -2.88 -4.83
CA ALA A 203 -11.52 -4.26 -4.37
C ALA A 203 -12.96 -4.79 -4.37
N ARG A 204 -13.96 -3.92 -4.16
CA ARG A 204 -15.39 -4.29 -4.15
C ARG A 204 -16.02 -4.27 -5.51
N HIS A 205 -15.78 -3.20 -6.25
CA HIS A 205 -16.56 -2.89 -7.44
C HIS A 205 -15.74 -3.05 -8.73
N GLY A 206 -14.45 -3.32 -8.60
CA GLY A 206 -13.54 -3.28 -9.73
C GLY A 206 -13.27 -1.85 -10.22
N TYR A 207 -12.42 -1.74 -11.22
CA TYR A 207 -12.14 -0.49 -11.93
C TYR A 207 -11.75 -0.79 -13.37
N PRO A 208 -12.11 0.05 -14.36
CA PRO A 208 -11.85 -0.22 -15.77
C PRO A 208 -10.36 -0.30 -16.14
N LYS A 209 -9.48 0.30 -15.33
CA LYS A 209 -8.04 0.31 -15.52
C LYS A 209 -7.36 -0.48 -14.41
N GLN A 210 -6.35 -1.28 -14.76
CA GLN A 210 -5.52 -1.96 -13.77
C GLN A 210 -4.44 -1.04 -13.16
N VAL A 211 -4.01 0.00 -13.89
CA VAL A 211 -3.07 1.03 -13.40
C VAL A 211 -3.86 2.31 -13.14
N LEU A 212 -3.89 2.74 -11.88
CA LEU A 212 -4.57 3.95 -11.43
C LEU A 212 -3.53 5.04 -11.14
N GLU A 213 -3.58 6.10 -11.92
CA GLU A 213 -2.77 7.30 -11.69
C GLU A 213 -3.37 8.16 -10.57
N ALA A 214 -2.61 9.17 -10.12
CA ALA A 214 -3.03 10.05 -9.02
C ALA A 214 -4.42 10.67 -9.24
N ALA A 215 -4.76 11.01 -10.48
CA ALA A 215 -6.06 11.57 -10.84
C ALA A 215 -7.21 10.56 -10.67
N ASP A 216 -6.98 9.29 -11.01
CA ASP A 216 -7.96 8.23 -10.81
C ASP A 216 -8.18 8.00 -9.29
N ILE A 217 -7.10 7.96 -8.50
CA ILE A 217 -7.15 7.77 -7.04
C ILE A 217 -7.83 8.95 -6.33
N ALA A 218 -7.62 10.17 -6.82
CA ALA A 218 -8.20 11.38 -6.24
C ALA A 218 -9.73 11.48 -6.44
N SER A 219 -10.31 10.69 -7.36
CA SER A 219 -11.75 10.70 -7.64
C SER A 219 -12.58 9.90 -6.62
N PHE A 220 -11.93 9.16 -5.71
CA PHE A 220 -12.57 8.42 -4.61
C PHE A 220 -12.58 9.31 -3.33
#